data_6c4d8a435053434d47b0feaad076b33a
#
_entry.id   6c4d8a435053434d47b0feaad076b33a
#
_cell.length_a   1.000
_cell.length_b   1.000
_cell.length_c   1.000
_cell.angle_alpha   90.00
_cell.angle_beta   90.00
_cell.angle_gamma   90.00
#
_symmetry.space_group_name_H-M   'P 1'
#
loop_
_entity.id
_entity.type
_entity.pdbx_description
1 polymer ?
#
loop_
_entity_poly.entity_id
_entity_poly.type
_entity_poly.pdbx_seq_one_letter_code
_entity_poly.pdbx_strand_id
1 'polypeptide(L)'
;MAEISATLVKTLRERTGAGMMECKSALKEANGDLSEAEVVLRKRGIASAGKKASRATKQGLIGTYIHHGGQLGVMVEINCESDFVARTDDFKELVHDIAMHIAAADPRFIRKEDVTDEVLEKEKDIQKARALAEGKPEKMIEKITEGRMAKFYEEICLLEQPFVKEATLTVGQLVKTKIAKLGENIGIARFVRFKVGDTQSADAAEPAAE
;
A
#
# COMPACT_ATOMS: atom_id res chain seq x y z
N MET A 1 16.04 -34.97 -1.74
CA MET A 1 15.44 -33.72 -2.25
C MET A 1 14.21 -34.10 -3.06
N ALA A 2 13.05 -33.55 -2.75
CA ALA A 2 11.84 -33.86 -3.50
C ALA A 2 12.02 -33.41 -4.97
N GLU A 3 11.69 -34.30 -5.90
CA GLU A 3 11.73 -33.96 -7.33
C GLU A 3 10.55 -33.02 -7.63
N ILE A 4 10.87 -31.76 -7.96
CA ILE A 4 9.84 -30.74 -8.25
C ILE A 4 9.28 -30.99 -9.64
N SER A 5 8.04 -31.47 -9.70
CA SER A 5 7.37 -31.75 -10.96
C SER A 5 7.03 -30.45 -11.72
N ALA A 6 7.03 -30.54 -13.06
CA ALA A 6 6.62 -29.44 -13.92
C ALA A 6 5.18 -28.96 -13.63
N THR A 7 4.31 -29.86 -13.21
CA THR A 7 2.92 -29.56 -12.81
C THR A 7 2.86 -28.66 -11.60
N LEU A 8 3.64 -28.94 -10.54
CA LEU A 8 3.71 -28.09 -9.35
C LEU A 8 4.20 -26.67 -9.68
N VAL A 9 5.23 -26.57 -10.54
CA VAL A 9 5.73 -25.27 -10.99
C VAL A 9 4.67 -24.50 -11.77
N LYS A 10 3.91 -25.17 -12.64
CA LYS A 10 2.82 -24.57 -13.41
C LYS A 10 1.71 -24.07 -12.46
N THR A 11 1.27 -24.91 -11.52
CA THR A 11 0.25 -24.54 -10.53
C THR A 11 0.66 -23.33 -9.69
N LEU A 12 1.90 -23.32 -9.19
CA LEU A 12 2.41 -22.19 -8.41
C LEU A 12 2.47 -20.91 -9.24
N ARG A 13 2.89 -21.01 -10.51
CA ARG A 13 2.90 -19.88 -11.42
C ARG A 13 1.51 -19.33 -11.72
N GLU A 14 0.52 -20.19 -11.92
CA GLU A 14 -0.87 -19.79 -12.16
C GLU A 14 -1.45 -19.05 -10.95
N ARG A 15 -1.08 -19.46 -9.72
CA ARG A 15 -1.53 -18.80 -8.48
C ARG A 15 -0.84 -17.49 -8.21
N THR A 16 0.47 -17.39 -8.48
CA THR A 16 1.29 -16.26 -8.03
C THR A 16 1.65 -15.29 -9.15
N GLY A 17 1.58 -15.71 -10.42
CA GLY A 17 2.06 -14.95 -11.56
C GLY A 17 3.59 -14.81 -11.63
N ALA A 18 4.35 -15.41 -10.71
CA ALA A 18 5.80 -15.34 -10.68
C ALA A 18 6.47 -16.08 -11.84
N GLY A 19 7.73 -15.75 -12.13
CA GLY A 19 8.51 -16.39 -13.19
C GLY A 19 8.70 -17.89 -12.95
N MET A 20 8.75 -18.71 -14.04
CA MET A 20 8.90 -20.17 -13.95
C MET A 20 10.10 -20.61 -13.10
N MET A 21 11.24 -19.92 -13.25
CA MET A 21 12.45 -20.25 -12.51
C MET A 21 12.36 -19.83 -11.04
N GLU A 22 11.65 -18.75 -10.74
CA GLU A 22 11.37 -18.30 -9.38
C GLU A 22 10.44 -19.29 -8.67
N CYS A 23 9.37 -19.73 -9.33
CA CYS A 23 8.47 -20.77 -8.82
C CYS A 23 9.23 -22.08 -8.54
N LYS A 24 10.07 -22.53 -9.48
CA LYS A 24 10.89 -23.74 -9.30
C LYS A 24 11.86 -23.60 -8.12
N SER A 25 12.48 -22.45 -7.98
CA SER A 25 13.39 -22.15 -6.85
C SER A 25 12.66 -22.11 -5.52
N ALA A 26 11.49 -21.47 -5.47
CA ALA A 26 10.68 -21.40 -4.27
C ALA A 26 10.15 -22.77 -3.83
N LEU A 27 9.68 -23.58 -4.78
CA LEU A 27 9.26 -24.98 -4.49
C LEU A 27 10.41 -25.86 -3.99
N LYS A 28 11.63 -25.66 -4.50
CA LYS A 28 12.80 -26.37 -3.93
C LYS A 28 13.06 -26.00 -2.47
N GLU A 29 13.00 -24.71 -2.15
CA GLU A 29 13.18 -24.20 -0.78
C GLU A 29 12.08 -24.69 0.17
N ALA A 30 10.85 -24.75 -0.35
CA ALA A 30 9.67 -25.24 0.37
C ALA A 30 9.49 -26.77 0.31
N ASN A 31 10.50 -27.55 -0.14
CA ASN A 31 10.43 -29.00 -0.28
C ASN A 31 9.18 -29.53 -1.02
N GLY A 32 8.67 -28.75 -1.97
CA GLY A 32 7.49 -29.08 -2.77
C GLY A 32 6.16 -28.62 -2.19
N ASP A 33 6.13 -28.01 -1.01
CA ASP A 33 4.92 -27.43 -0.43
C ASP A 33 4.53 -26.15 -1.18
N LEU A 34 3.30 -26.13 -1.73
CA LEU A 34 2.79 -24.99 -2.50
C LEU A 34 2.56 -23.74 -1.64
N SER A 35 2.01 -23.92 -0.43
CA SER A 35 1.70 -22.82 0.47
C SER A 35 2.96 -22.16 1.01
N GLU A 36 3.95 -22.96 1.42
CA GLU A 36 5.26 -22.43 1.81
C GLU A 36 5.99 -21.76 0.65
N ALA A 37 5.91 -22.33 -0.56
CA ALA A 37 6.49 -21.72 -1.76
C ALA A 37 5.86 -20.36 -2.10
N GLU A 38 4.56 -20.20 -1.91
CA GLU A 38 3.88 -18.89 -2.02
C GLU A 38 4.43 -17.88 -1.01
N VAL A 39 4.63 -18.28 0.25
CA VAL A 39 5.23 -17.42 1.29
C VAL A 39 6.67 -17.01 0.90
N VAL A 40 7.48 -17.95 0.40
CA VAL A 40 8.84 -17.69 -0.08
C VAL A 40 8.82 -16.68 -1.22
N LEU A 41 7.95 -16.87 -2.22
CA LEU A 41 7.79 -15.95 -3.34
C LEU A 41 7.35 -14.56 -2.88
N ARG A 42 6.40 -14.48 -1.95
CA ARG A 42 5.94 -13.21 -1.37
C ARG A 42 7.07 -12.46 -0.68
N LYS A 43 7.87 -13.14 0.15
CA LYS A 43 9.03 -12.54 0.83
C LYS A 43 10.07 -12.02 -0.18
N ARG A 44 10.42 -12.83 -1.20
CA ARG A 44 11.36 -12.46 -2.26
C ARG A 44 10.83 -11.30 -3.10
N GLY A 45 9.54 -11.29 -3.40
CA GLY A 45 8.87 -10.23 -4.14
C GLY A 45 8.95 -8.90 -3.40
N ILE A 46 8.69 -8.87 -2.10
CA ILE A 46 8.81 -7.67 -1.26
C ILE A 46 10.26 -7.15 -1.26
N ALA A 47 11.26 -8.04 -1.12
CA ALA A 47 12.67 -7.66 -1.18
C ALA A 47 13.08 -7.13 -2.57
N SER A 48 12.56 -7.72 -3.64
CA SER A 48 12.79 -7.25 -5.02
C SER A 48 12.13 -5.90 -5.30
N ALA A 49 10.92 -5.66 -4.77
CA ALA A 49 10.23 -4.38 -4.88
C ALA A 49 11.06 -3.25 -4.24
N GLY A 50 11.66 -3.50 -3.06
CA GLY A 50 12.53 -2.51 -2.42
C GLY A 50 13.72 -2.09 -3.30
N LYS A 51 14.32 -3.02 -4.04
CA LYS A 51 15.43 -2.72 -4.97
C LYS A 51 15.00 -1.89 -6.19
N LYS A 52 13.72 -1.90 -6.54
CA LYS A 52 13.17 -1.16 -7.68
C LYS A 52 12.63 0.21 -7.29
N ALA A 53 12.44 0.49 -6.00
CA ALA A 53 11.79 1.71 -5.48
C ALA A 53 12.45 3.02 -5.96
N SER A 54 13.76 2.99 -6.28
CA SER A 54 14.49 4.16 -6.80
C SER A 54 14.38 4.37 -8.31
N ARG A 55 13.72 3.45 -9.04
CA ARG A 55 13.57 3.60 -10.50
C ARG A 55 12.50 4.63 -10.82
N ALA A 56 12.79 5.47 -11.83
CA ALA A 56 11.86 6.50 -12.26
C ALA A 56 10.60 5.90 -12.90
N THR A 57 9.45 6.39 -12.49
CA THR A 57 8.13 6.01 -13.00
C THR A 57 7.53 7.19 -13.74
N LYS A 58 7.61 7.20 -15.07
CA LYS A 58 7.16 8.31 -15.92
C LYS A 58 5.90 8.00 -16.72
N GLN A 59 5.42 6.76 -16.66
CA GLN A 59 4.19 6.28 -17.28
C GLN A 59 3.19 5.93 -16.18
N GLY A 60 1.95 5.61 -16.51
CA GLY A 60 0.95 5.23 -15.53
C GLY A 60 -0.47 5.51 -15.99
N LEU A 61 -1.39 5.52 -15.03
CA LEU A 61 -2.81 5.84 -15.27
C LEU A 61 -3.34 6.78 -14.17
N ILE A 62 -4.32 7.58 -14.59
CA ILE A 62 -5.23 8.24 -13.66
C ILE A 62 -6.48 7.35 -13.53
N GLY A 63 -6.67 6.80 -12.35
CA GLY A 63 -7.86 6.02 -12.01
C GLY A 63 -8.93 6.87 -11.36
N THR A 64 -10.18 6.50 -11.57
CA THR A 64 -11.32 7.13 -10.93
C THR A 64 -12.22 6.08 -10.29
N TYR A 65 -12.85 6.44 -9.18
CA TYR A 65 -13.88 5.64 -8.54
C TYR A 65 -15.00 6.54 -8.06
N ILE A 66 -16.22 6.27 -8.50
CA ILE A 66 -17.42 6.94 -8.00
C ILE A 66 -18.24 5.90 -7.25
N HIS A 67 -18.50 6.16 -5.98
CA HIS A 67 -19.30 5.26 -5.15
C HIS A 67 -20.77 5.33 -5.52
N HIS A 68 -21.50 4.25 -5.25
CA HIS A 68 -22.93 4.18 -5.51
C HIS A 68 -23.67 5.40 -4.94
N GLY A 69 -24.55 5.99 -5.74
CA GLY A 69 -25.25 7.21 -5.38
C GLY A 69 -24.52 8.51 -5.73
N GLY A 70 -23.28 8.45 -6.25
CA GLY A 70 -22.58 9.62 -6.78
C GLY A 70 -22.13 10.66 -5.76
N GLN A 71 -22.24 10.37 -4.46
CA GLN A 71 -21.92 11.31 -3.38
C GLN A 71 -20.46 11.25 -2.91
N LEU A 72 -19.70 10.28 -3.39
CA LEU A 72 -18.30 10.08 -3.05
C LEU A 72 -17.52 9.72 -4.30
N GLY A 73 -16.48 10.46 -4.60
CA GLY A 73 -15.64 10.27 -5.76
C GLY A 73 -14.16 10.38 -5.43
N VAL A 74 -13.33 9.60 -6.13
CA VAL A 74 -11.89 9.60 -6.01
C VAL A 74 -11.26 9.68 -7.38
N MET A 75 -10.17 10.43 -7.49
CA MET A 75 -9.22 10.39 -8.60
C MET A 75 -7.83 10.11 -8.02
N VAL A 76 -7.09 9.16 -8.60
CA VAL A 76 -5.74 8.79 -8.15
C VAL A 76 -4.81 8.62 -9.34
N GLU A 77 -3.57 9.12 -9.22
CA GLU A 77 -2.49 8.91 -10.17
C GLU A 77 -1.56 7.82 -9.65
N ILE A 78 -1.42 6.74 -10.44
CA ILE A 78 -0.50 5.63 -10.15
C ILE A 78 0.44 5.47 -11.31
N ASN A 79 1.74 5.51 -11.03
CA ASN A 79 2.80 5.52 -12.03
C ASN A 79 3.55 4.20 -12.06
N CYS A 80 4.07 3.84 -13.24
CA CYS A 80 4.94 2.70 -13.52
C CYS A 80 6.08 3.12 -14.47
N GLU A 81 6.99 2.20 -14.80
CA GLU A 81 8.15 2.50 -15.63
C GLU A 81 7.77 2.63 -17.12
N SER A 82 6.87 1.75 -17.63
CA SER A 82 6.50 1.71 -19.05
C SER A 82 5.00 1.79 -19.31
N ASP A 83 4.62 2.21 -20.51
CA ASP A 83 3.25 2.22 -20.99
C ASP A 83 2.69 0.80 -21.24
N PHE A 84 3.56 -0.18 -21.46
CA PHE A 84 3.17 -1.57 -21.59
C PHE A 84 2.56 -2.11 -20.30
N VAL A 85 3.19 -1.86 -19.15
CA VAL A 85 2.67 -2.24 -17.85
C VAL A 85 1.39 -1.47 -17.54
N ALA A 86 1.34 -0.17 -17.83
CA ALA A 86 0.15 0.65 -17.62
C ALA A 86 -1.11 0.10 -18.32
N ARG A 87 -0.95 -0.59 -19.45
CA ARG A 87 -2.06 -1.16 -20.24
C ARG A 87 -2.52 -2.53 -19.76
N THR A 88 -1.76 -3.20 -18.89
CA THR A 88 -2.11 -4.54 -18.38
C THR A 88 -3.35 -4.51 -17.50
N ASP A 89 -4.10 -5.60 -17.50
CA ASP A 89 -5.29 -5.73 -16.65
C ASP A 89 -4.91 -5.75 -15.16
N ASP A 90 -3.79 -6.37 -14.80
CA ASP A 90 -3.26 -6.35 -13.43
C ASP A 90 -2.97 -4.94 -12.90
N PHE A 91 -2.45 -4.05 -13.77
CA PHE A 91 -2.19 -2.67 -13.37
C PHE A 91 -3.48 -1.87 -13.26
N LYS A 92 -4.40 -2.03 -14.20
CA LYS A 92 -5.74 -1.40 -14.16
C LYS A 92 -6.55 -1.84 -12.94
N GLU A 93 -6.48 -3.13 -12.59
CA GLU A 93 -7.10 -3.67 -11.38
C GLU A 93 -6.51 -3.00 -10.12
N LEU A 94 -5.19 -2.89 -10.02
CA LEU A 94 -4.52 -2.20 -8.93
C LEU A 94 -4.98 -0.75 -8.80
N VAL A 95 -5.06 -0.02 -9.93
CA VAL A 95 -5.51 1.38 -9.96
C VAL A 95 -6.95 1.50 -9.46
N HIS A 96 -7.84 0.63 -9.92
CA HIS A 96 -9.24 0.58 -9.46
C HIS A 96 -9.35 0.26 -7.97
N ASP A 97 -8.61 -0.74 -7.52
CA ASP A 97 -8.61 -1.20 -6.13
C ASP A 97 -8.11 -0.12 -5.15
N ILE A 98 -7.07 0.61 -5.53
CA ILE A 98 -6.56 1.73 -4.74
C ILE A 98 -7.55 2.89 -4.72
N ALA A 99 -8.16 3.24 -5.85
CA ALA A 99 -9.18 4.29 -5.90
C ALA A 99 -10.39 3.97 -5.00
N MET A 100 -10.85 2.72 -5.04
CA MET A 100 -11.93 2.24 -4.18
C MET A 100 -11.51 2.24 -2.69
N HIS A 101 -10.29 1.83 -2.38
CA HIS A 101 -9.76 1.85 -1.02
C HIS A 101 -9.71 3.28 -0.46
N ILE A 102 -9.20 4.25 -1.24
CA ILE A 102 -9.16 5.67 -0.85
C ILE A 102 -10.57 6.19 -0.56
N ALA A 103 -11.56 5.80 -1.37
CA ALA A 103 -12.95 6.17 -1.14
C ALA A 103 -13.45 5.69 0.23
N ALA A 104 -13.13 4.45 0.59
CA ALA A 104 -13.62 3.81 1.81
C ALA A 104 -12.85 4.22 3.08
N ALA A 105 -11.52 4.33 3.00
CA ALA A 105 -10.64 4.49 4.16
C ALA A 105 -10.22 5.94 4.44
N ASP A 106 -10.49 6.88 3.53
CA ASP A 106 -10.23 8.32 3.68
C ASP A 106 -8.80 8.66 4.17
N PRO A 107 -7.73 8.17 3.53
CA PRO A 107 -6.38 8.55 3.91
C PRO A 107 -6.13 10.03 3.67
N ARG A 108 -5.27 10.64 4.50
CA ARG A 108 -4.86 12.04 4.36
C ARG A 108 -3.51 12.19 3.65
N PHE A 109 -2.66 11.20 3.77
CA PHE A 109 -1.30 11.15 3.21
C PHE A 109 -1.09 9.84 2.46
N ILE A 110 -0.11 9.81 1.57
CA ILE A 110 0.24 8.56 0.88
C ILE A 110 1.17 7.72 1.75
N ARG A 111 2.22 8.34 2.33
CA ARG A 111 3.29 7.69 3.10
C ARG A 111 3.45 8.37 4.45
N LYS A 112 4.16 7.69 5.36
CA LYS A 112 4.55 8.29 6.65
C LYS A 112 5.42 9.53 6.48
N GLU A 113 6.30 9.51 5.49
CA GLU A 113 7.24 10.59 5.19
C GLU A 113 6.55 11.86 4.66
N ASP A 114 5.31 11.74 4.21
CA ASP A 114 4.51 12.86 3.72
C ASP A 114 3.80 13.60 4.89
N VAL A 115 3.78 13.02 6.09
CA VAL A 115 3.15 13.61 7.27
C VAL A 115 4.04 14.71 7.82
N THR A 116 3.54 15.92 7.94
CA THR A 116 4.32 17.07 8.43
C THR A 116 4.64 16.94 9.92
N ASP A 117 5.77 17.50 10.34
CA ASP A 117 6.21 17.50 11.74
C ASP A 117 5.15 18.14 12.66
N GLU A 118 4.47 19.20 12.19
CA GLU A 118 3.39 19.86 12.93
C GLU A 118 2.25 18.89 13.27
N VAL A 119 1.82 18.09 12.30
CA VAL A 119 0.76 17.07 12.50
C VAL A 119 1.24 15.99 13.47
N LEU A 120 2.50 15.56 13.35
CA LEU A 120 3.08 14.54 14.23
C LEU A 120 3.24 15.04 15.67
N GLU A 121 3.73 16.24 15.87
CA GLU A 121 3.92 16.82 17.21
C GLU A 121 2.56 17.02 17.91
N LYS A 122 1.60 17.60 17.20
CA LYS A 122 0.24 17.78 17.70
C LYS A 122 -0.40 16.45 18.16
N GLU A 123 -0.28 15.42 17.32
CA GLU A 123 -0.83 14.10 17.68
C GLU A 123 -0.08 13.46 18.84
N LYS A 124 1.25 13.55 18.89
CA LYS A 124 2.05 13.05 20.02
C LYS A 124 1.62 13.70 21.34
N ASP A 125 1.38 15.01 21.35
CA ASP A 125 0.96 15.72 22.54
C ASP A 125 -0.45 15.29 22.99
N ILE A 126 -1.37 15.10 22.05
CA ILE A 126 -2.70 14.55 22.31
C ILE A 126 -2.59 13.15 22.94
N GLN A 127 -1.77 12.27 22.36
CA GLN A 127 -1.62 10.90 22.87
C GLN A 127 -0.93 10.83 24.23
N LYS A 128 0.04 11.72 24.49
CA LYS A 128 0.65 11.88 25.82
C LYS A 128 -0.37 12.34 26.87
N ALA A 129 -1.11 13.40 26.56
CA ALA A 129 -2.15 13.92 27.45
C ALA A 129 -3.21 12.84 27.74
N ARG A 130 -3.60 12.07 26.75
CA ARG A 130 -4.55 10.96 26.90
C ARG A 130 -3.99 9.86 27.80
N ALA A 131 -2.72 9.48 27.64
CA ALA A 131 -2.09 8.47 28.49
C ALA A 131 -1.99 8.91 29.95
N LEU A 132 -1.68 10.20 30.19
CA LEU A 132 -1.68 10.80 31.54
C LEU A 132 -3.07 10.79 32.17
N ALA A 133 -4.10 11.19 31.42
CA ALA A 133 -5.49 11.19 31.90
C ALA A 133 -6.01 9.77 32.22
N GLU A 134 -5.48 8.75 31.53
CA GLU A 134 -5.76 7.34 31.83
C GLU A 134 -4.99 6.80 33.06
N GLY A 135 -4.19 7.63 33.72
CA GLY A 135 -3.42 7.23 34.91
C GLY A 135 -2.24 6.30 34.62
N LYS A 136 -1.71 6.33 33.38
CA LYS A 136 -0.54 5.49 33.03
C LYS A 136 0.71 6.01 33.73
N PRO A 137 1.62 5.11 34.19
CA PRO A 137 2.88 5.52 34.81
C PRO A 137 3.73 6.35 33.86
N GLU A 138 4.32 7.45 34.32
CA GLU A 138 5.16 8.36 33.50
C GLU A 138 6.22 7.62 32.70
N LYS A 139 6.87 6.62 33.31
CA LYS A 139 7.91 5.79 32.64
C LYS A 139 7.41 5.01 31.42
N MET A 140 6.08 4.82 31.31
CA MET A 140 5.47 4.07 30.20
C MET A 140 4.83 4.97 29.14
N ILE A 141 4.66 6.26 29.42
CA ILE A 141 3.94 7.20 28.54
C ILE A 141 4.59 7.24 27.16
N GLU A 142 5.90 7.33 27.10
CA GLU A 142 6.64 7.40 25.84
C GLU A 142 6.40 6.17 24.96
N LYS A 143 6.55 4.98 25.52
CA LYS A 143 6.30 3.72 24.83
C LYS A 143 4.82 3.54 24.40
N ILE A 144 3.89 3.98 25.22
CA ILE A 144 2.45 3.97 24.90
C ILE A 144 2.18 4.92 23.74
N THR A 145 2.77 6.12 23.78
CA THR A 145 2.63 7.13 22.72
C THR A 145 3.19 6.60 21.40
N GLU A 146 4.37 5.99 21.39
CA GLU A 146 4.93 5.36 20.18
C GLU A 146 3.99 4.30 19.58
N GLY A 147 3.43 3.42 20.42
CA GLY A 147 2.47 2.42 19.97
C GLY A 147 1.18 3.02 19.41
N ARG A 148 0.71 4.16 19.97
CA ARG A 148 -0.46 4.89 19.46
C ARG A 148 -0.15 5.64 18.18
N MET A 149 1.07 6.17 18.03
CA MET A 149 1.52 6.78 16.78
C MET A 149 1.57 5.78 15.62
N ALA A 150 1.91 4.52 15.88
CA ALA A 150 1.82 3.48 14.86
C ALA A 150 0.38 3.32 14.31
N LYS A 151 -0.61 3.31 15.21
CA LYS A 151 -2.04 3.27 14.82
C LYS A 151 -2.47 4.54 14.08
N PHE A 152 -1.99 5.69 14.52
CA PHE A 152 -2.26 6.95 13.83
C PHE A 152 -1.79 6.90 12.36
N TYR A 153 -0.59 6.39 12.10
CA TYR A 153 -0.15 6.19 10.72
C TYR A 153 -1.03 5.21 9.94
N GLU A 154 -1.50 4.13 10.56
CA GLU A 154 -2.43 3.19 9.95
C GLU A 154 -3.78 3.85 9.61
N GLU A 155 -4.19 4.88 10.32
CA GLU A 155 -5.43 5.61 10.06
C GLU A 155 -5.28 6.62 8.92
N ILE A 156 -4.16 7.36 8.87
CA ILE A 156 -4.02 8.53 7.98
C ILE A 156 -3.15 8.29 6.74
N CYS A 157 -2.28 7.26 6.72
CA CYS A 157 -1.34 7.00 5.62
C CYS A 157 -1.81 5.84 4.76
N LEU A 158 -2.12 6.10 3.50
CA LEU A 158 -2.64 5.14 2.53
C LEU A 158 -1.84 3.82 2.49
N LEU A 159 -0.49 3.90 2.44
CA LEU A 159 0.34 2.70 2.32
C LEU A 159 0.37 1.84 3.59
N GLU A 160 0.03 2.42 4.75
CA GLU A 160 -0.01 1.72 6.03
C GLU A 160 -1.39 1.11 6.32
N GLN A 161 -2.44 1.60 5.66
CA GLN A 161 -3.81 1.12 5.87
C GLN A 161 -3.98 -0.34 5.49
N PRO A 162 -4.72 -1.14 6.29
CA PRO A 162 -5.18 -2.46 5.87
C PRO A 162 -6.05 -2.35 4.62
N PHE A 163 -5.78 -3.16 3.61
CA PHE A 163 -6.51 -3.09 2.35
C PHE A 163 -7.97 -3.55 2.51
N VAL A 164 -8.91 -2.76 2.02
CA VAL A 164 -10.36 -2.98 2.27
C VAL A 164 -10.92 -4.31 1.73
N LYS A 165 -10.32 -4.88 0.68
CA LYS A 165 -10.72 -6.20 0.16
C LYS A 165 -10.05 -7.35 0.91
N GLU A 166 -8.87 -7.10 1.51
CA GLU A 166 -8.06 -8.11 2.18
C GLU A 166 -7.29 -7.49 3.35
N ALA A 167 -7.91 -7.42 4.52
CA ALA A 167 -7.35 -6.77 5.70
C ALA A 167 -6.08 -7.44 6.27
N THR A 168 -5.69 -8.60 5.75
CA THR A 168 -4.46 -9.31 6.14
C THR A 168 -3.19 -8.70 5.54
N LEU A 169 -3.32 -7.80 4.56
CA LEU A 169 -2.23 -7.06 3.95
C LEU A 169 -2.50 -5.56 3.92
N THR A 170 -1.45 -4.77 3.97
CA THR A 170 -1.56 -3.32 3.79
C THR A 170 -1.58 -2.95 2.30
N VAL A 171 -2.07 -1.74 1.98
CA VAL A 171 -1.98 -1.19 0.62
C VAL A 171 -0.52 -1.18 0.12
N GLY A 172 0.44 -0.83 0.99
CA GLY A 172 1.86 -0.87 0.65
C GLY A 172 2.36 -2.28 0.31
N GLN A 173 1.84 -3.32 0.98
CA GLN A 173 2.16 -4.71 0.64
C GLN A 173 1.50 -5.14 -0.67
N LEU A 174 0.27 -4.70 -0.94
CA LEU A 174 -0.42 -4.93 -2.22
C LEU A 174 0.41 -4.35 -3.38
N VAL A 175 0.84 -3.09 -3.28
CA VAL A 175 1.70 -2.44 -4.30
C VAL A 175 3.00 -3.23 -4.50
N LYS A 176 3.69 -3.63 -3.43
CA LYS A 176 4.92 -4.43 -3.51
C LYS A 176 4.68 -5.78 -4.20
N THR A 177 3.55 -6.41 -3.98
CA THR A 177 3.16 -7.67 -4.64
C THR A 177 2.96 -7.45 -6.13
N LYS A 178 2.29 -6.36 -6.54
CA LYS A 178 2.12 -6.02 -7.96
C LYS A 178 3.45 -5.62 -8.62
N ILE A 179 4.36 -4.92 -7.93
CA ILE A 179 5.74 -4.67 -8.40
C ILE A 179 6.50 -5.98 -8.65
N ALA A 180 6.36 -6.96 -7.76
CA ALA A 180 6.99 -8.27 -7.94
C ALA A 180 6.43 -8.99 -9.16
N LYS A 181 5.10 -8.99 -9.34
CA LYS A 181 4.41 -9.66 -10.44
C LYS A 181 4.69 -9.02 -11.80
N LEU A 182 4.59 -7.69 -11.88
CA LEU A 182 4.73 -6.91 -13.12
C LEU A 182 6.18 -6.63 -13.49
N GLY A 183 7.11 -6.77 -12.53
CA GLY A 183 8.54 -6.59 -12.79
C GLY A 183 9.03 -5.15 -12.83
N GLU A 184 8.15 -4.16 -12.68
CA GLU A 184 8.43 -2.73 -12.72
C GLU A 184 8.16 -2.06 -11.38
N ASN A 185 8.81 -0.91 -11.15
CA ASN A 185 8.47 -0.04 -10.03
C ASN A 185 7.07 0.57 -10.24
N ILE A 186 6.30 0.65 -9.17
CA ILE A 186 4.96 1.25 -9.16
C ILE A 186 4.88 2.19 -7.97
N GLY A 187 4.42 3.41 -8.21
CA GLY A 187 4.24 4.43 -7.18
C GLY A 187 2.87 5.09 -7.26
N ILE A 188 2.30 5.41 -6.10
CA ILE A 188 1.14 6.29 -6.00
C ILE A 188 1.68 7.70 -5.90
N ALA A 189 1.32 8.56 -6.88
CA ALA A 189 1.84 9.92 -6.96
C ALA A 189 0.98 10.90 -6.14
N ARG A 190 -0.31 10.87 -6.35
CA ARG A 190 -1.28 11.76 -5.68
C ARG A 190 -2.70 11.23 -5.83
N PHE A 191 -3.58 11.72 -4.99
CA PHE A 191 -5.02 11.46 -5.10
C PHE A 191 -5.82 12.66 -4.63
N VAL A 192 -7.09 12.68 -4.99
CA VAL A 192 -8.10 13.60 -4.46
C VAL A 192 -9.38 12.83 -4.20
N ARG A 193 -10.03 13.13 -3.10
CA ARG A 193 -11.30 12.54 -2.70
C ARG A 193 -12.32 13.67 -2.51
N PHE A 194 -13.48 13.51 -3.11
CA PHE A 194 -14.62 14.40 -2.97
C PHE A 194 -15.77 13.65 -2.31
N LYS A 195 -16.39 14.27 -1.34
CA LYS A 195 -17.62 13.78 -0.71
C LYS A 195 -18.61 14.93 -0.63
N VAL A 196 -19.84 14.69 -1.07
CA VAL A 196 -20.91 15.69 -1.03
C VAL A 196 -21.13 16.10 0.43
N GLY A 197 -21.13 17.41 0.67
CA GLY A 197 -21.31 17.97 2.00
C GLY A 197 -20.02 18.15 2.82
N ASP A 198 -18.88 17.62 2.38
CA ASP A 198 -17.58 18.00 2.94
C ASP A 198 -17.29 19.42 2.45
N THR A 199 -17.60 20.41 3.28
CA THR A 199 -17.07 21.75 3.09
C THR A 199 -15.58 21.66 3.41
N GLN A 200 -14.73 21.79 2.38
CA GLN A 200 -13.32 22.01 2.64
C GLN A 200 -13.23 23.27 3.50
N SER A 201 -12.82 23.09 4.76
CA SER A 201 -12.31 24.21 5.53
C SER A 201 -11.20 24.84 4.69
N ALA A 202 -11.24 26.16 4.50
CA ALA A 202 -10.38 26.94 3.62
C ALA A 202 -8.87 26.90 3.96
N ASP A 203 -8.41 25.97 4.76
CA ASP A 203 -7.03 25.79 5.22
C ASP A 203 -6.22 24.71 4.48
N ALA A 204 -6.70 24.24 3.34
CA ALA A 204 -5.95 23.30 2.52
C ALA A 204 -5.39 24.00 1.27
N ALA A 205 -4.10 24.35 1.35
CA ALA A 205 -3.18 24.68 0.27
C ALA A 205 -3.42 26.02 -0.45
N GLU A 206 -2.74 27.06 0.02
CA GLU A 206 -2.18 28.04 -0.92
C GLU A 206 -1.32 27.29 -1.95
N PRO A 207 -1.54 27.50 -3.26
CA PRO A 207 -0.61 27.00 -4.26
C PRO A 207 0.71 27.72 -4.05
N ALA A 208 1.80 26.98 -3.93
CA ALA A 208 3.13 27.54 -4.01
C ALA A 208 3.20 28.38 -5.30
N ALA A 209 3.30 29.69 -5.14
CA ALA A 209 3.54 30.62 -6.23
C ALA A 209 4.95 30.35 -6.78
N GLU A 210 5.02 30.28 -8.11
CA GLU A 210 6.13 30.30 -9.06
C GLU A 210 7.58 30.32 -8.53
#